data_a4b3b5a0b1ff1df4cafcb830a9c63e44
#
_entry.id   a4b3b5a0b1ff1df4cafcb830a9c63e44
#
_cell.length_a   1.000
_cell.length_b   1.000
_cell.length_c   1.000
_cell.angle_alpha   90.00
_cell.angle_beta   90.00
_cell.angle_gamma   90.00
#
_symmetry.space_group_name_H-M   'P 1'
#
loop_
_entity.id
_entity.type
_entity.pdbx_description
1 polymer ?
#
loop_
_entity_poly.entity_id
_entity_poly.type
_entity_poly.pdbx_seq_one_letter_code
_entity_poly.pdbx_strand_id
1 'polypeptide(L)'
;MKTVISAQYVDHNLLQTDFKNADDHLFLWSCCQKFGVWYSRPGNGVSHPVHMERFGVPGQTMLGSDSHTPAAGSLGMLAMGAGGLEVAMAMAGEPVYIKMPKIMGVRLTGSLPEWVSAKDVILEMLRRHGVNGGFGKIIEYYGSGLNDLSAMDRHVIANMGTELGATTSVFPSDEAVRQFLQTQGRENVWTAIMPDDDAGYDETDEIDLSGLEPLIALPSSPGNVVPVREVAGREIYQSYIGSSANPGFRDFAVPALMVNDRQVHGRVSLDINPTSRQILENLTTKGFLEKLIRCGARIHQAGCNGCIGMGQAPATGKISLRTVPRNFPGRSGTKEDQVYLCSPETAAASALTGVITDPRTLDMPYPRYEDPAEIQINSKMLIPPPDSGEDIELAKGPNIKPLPLFDPLPDTISARVLLKAGDNVSTDEIMPAGAEILPLRSNIPGISKYAFSRIDENFYHRAIKHQQKGFIVVGGTNYGQGSSREHAALAPRYLGLKIVIVKSFARIHWQNLTNFGILPLTFVDPADYDKIEQDDVLEAADIRRILSLGENRIRIANKTRNETYETEHTLSKRQIDMVLAGSLINVVRKKQRTV
;
A
#
# COMPACT_ATOMS: atom_id res chain seq x y z
N MET A 1 -6.82 14.29 19.99
CA MET A 1 -6.72 14.39 18.53
C MET A 1 -7.50 15.59 18.02
N LYS A 2 -7.13 16.10 16.82
CA LYS A 2 -7.79 17.28 16.21
C LYS A 2 -8.51 16.94 14.90
N THR A 3 -8.57 15.67 14.53
CA THR A 3 -9.35 15.13 13.42
C THR A 3 -10.73 14.68 13.89
N VAL A 4 -11.71 14.59 12.97
CA VAL A 4 -13.05 14.11 13.29
C VAL A 4 -12.99 12.68 13.83
N ILE A 5 -12.26 11.79 13.15
CA ILE A 5 -11.96 10.42 13.58
C ILE A 5 -10.47 10.15 13.41
N SER A 6 -9.87 9.56 14.43
CA SER A 6 -8.54 8.95 14.37
C SER A 6 -8.65 7.50 14.78
N ALA A 7 -8.13 6.59 13.97
CA ALA A 7 -8.19 5.15 14.23
C ALA A 7 -6.87 4.45 13.89
N GLN A 8 -6.45 3.54 14.76
CA GLN A 8 -5.28 2.67 14.58
C GLN A 8 -5.74 1.24 14.34
N TYR A 9 -5.23 0.61 13.30
CA TYR A 9 -5.54 -0.77 12.93
C TYR A 9 -4.29 -1.65 13.04
N VAL A 10 -4.44 -2.85 13.63
CA VAL A 10 -3.38 -3.85 13.66
C VAL A 10 -3.75 -4.94 12.66
N ASP A 11 -3.35 -4.76 11.42
CA ASP A 11 -3.76 -5.61 10.29
C ASP A 11 -2.60 -6.30 9.55
N HIS A 12 -1.39 -5.76 9.58
CA HIS A 12 -0.19 -6.36 8.99
C HIS A 12 0.65 -7.13 10.02
N ASN A 13 0.90 -6.56 11.19
CA ASN A 13 1.69 -7.15 12.27
C ASN A 13 0.81 -7.88 13.29
N LEU A 14 -0.17 -8.66 12.83
CA LEU A 14 -1.14 -9.31 13.72
C LEU A 14 -0.66 -10.65 14.27
N LEU A 15 0.21 -11.38 13.53
CA LEU A 15 0.75 -12.65 14.00
C LEU A 15 1.82 -12.41 15.07
N GLN A 16 1.65 -13.07 16.20
CA GLN A 16 2.61 -13.04 17.30
C GLN A 16 3.65 -14.15 17.13
N THR A 17 4.66 -13.92 16.29
CA THR A 17 5.74 -14.88 16.06
C THR A 17 6.76 -14.88 17.20
N ASP A 18 6.86 -13.78 17.95
CA ASP A 18 7.56 -13.69 19.23
C ASP A 18 6.94 -12.59 20.13
N PHE A 19 7.57 -12.32 21.28
CA PHE A 19 7.10 -11.33 22.26
C PHE A 19 7.09 -9.89 21.72
N LYS A 20 7.93 -9.55 20.73
CA LYS A 20 8.01 -8.19 20.17
C LYS A 20 6.71 -7.78 19.49
N ASN A 21 6.02 -8.73 18.81
CA ASN A 21 4.71 -8.45 18.23
C ASN A 21 3.68 -8.12 19.32
N ALA A 22 3.68 -8.87 20.42
CA ALA A 22 2.78 -8.63 21.56
C ALA A 22 3.09 -7.29 22.26
N ASP A 23 4.37 -6.95 22.44
CA ASP A 23 4.81 -5.66 22.96
C ASP A 23 4.36 -4.49 22.08
N ASP A 24 4.47 -4.63 20.75
CA ASP A 24 3.94 -3.64 19.80
C ASP A 24 2.43 -3.46 19.93
N HIS A 25 1.66 -4.55 20.10
CA HIS A 25 0.21 -4.47 20.28
C HIS A 25 -0.16 -3.72 21.58
N LEU A 26 0.51 -4.02 22.69
CA LEU A 26 0.31 -3.32 23.97
C LEU A 26 0.69 -1.84 23.90
N PHE A 27 1.82 -1.54 23.24
CA PHE A 27 2.26 -0.16 23.04
C PHE A 27 1.26 0.63 22.20
N LEU A 28 0.80 0.10 21.06
CA LEU A 28 -0.20 0.73 20.21
C LEU A 28 -1.52 0.93 20.96
N TRP A 29 -1.97 -0.07 21.70
CA TRP A 29 -3.19 0.06 22.52
C TRP A 29 -3.06 1.19 23.54
N SER A 30 -1.98 1.21 24.33
CA SER A 30 -1.76 2.26 25.32
C SER A 30 -1.62 3.65 24.70
N CYS A 31 -0.97 3.77 23.52
CA CYS A 31 -0.92 5.01 22.76
C CYS A 31 -2.31 5.47 22.32
N CYS A 32 -3.12 4.56 21.79
CA CYS A 32 -4.46 4.88 21.32
C CYS A 32 -5.33 5.40 22.46
N GLN A 33 -5.30 4.72 23.61
CA GLN A 33 -6.03 5.15 24.79
C GLN A 33 -5.53 6.51 25.31
N LYS A 34 -4.20 6.70 25.39
CA LYS A 34 -3.60 7.95 25.87
C LYS A 34 -3.94 9.15 24.97
N PHE A 35 -3.93 8.97 23.66
CA PHE A 35 -4.03 10.08 22.70
C PHE A 35 -5.41 10.24 22.05
N GLY A 36 -6.43 9.51 22.50
CA GLY A 36 -7.79 9.65 22.00
C GLY A 36 -8.00 9.09 20.61
N VAL A 37 -7.44 7.90 20.32
CA VAL A 37 -7.49 7.20 19.03
C VAL A 37 -8.30 5.91 19.18
N TRP A 38 -9.19 5.61 18.24
CA TRP A 38 -9.84 4.31 18.16
C TRP A 38 -8.80 3.21 17.91
N TYR A 39 -8.95 2.08 18.60
CA TYR A 39 -8.04 0.95 18.46
C TYR A 39 -8.73 -0.29 17.91
N SER A 40 -8.38 -0.68 16.70
CA SER A 40 -8.79 -1.93 16.06
C SER A 40 -7.78 -3.02 16.42
N ARG A 41 -8.21 -3.98 17.25
CA ARG A 41 -7.37 -5.06 17.78
C ARG A 41 -6.87 -6.00 16.69
N PRO A 42 -5.74 -6.70 16.90
CA PRO A 42 -5.28 -7.77 16.02
C PRO A 42 -6.39 -8.80 15.76
N GLY A 43 -6.63 -9.12 14.49
CA GLY A 43 -7.68 -10.05 14.06
C GLY A 43 -9.08 -9.44 13.90
N ASN A 44 -9.24 -8.10 14.06
CA ASN A 44 -10.48 -7.42 13.71
C ASN A 44 -10.67 -7.30 12.19
N GLY A 45 -9.59 -7.02 11.47
CA GLY A 45 -9.61 -6.97 10.01
C GLY A 45 -8.65 -5.94 9.43
N VAL A 46 -8.68 -5.84 8.11
CA VAL A 46 -7.90 -4.89 7.32
C VAL A 46 -8.44 -3.47 7.54
N SER A 47 -7.54 -2.50 7.65
CA SER A 47 -7.86 -1.10 7.95
C SER A 47 -8.94 -0.50 7.04
N HIS A 48 -8.80 -0.64 5.70
CA HIS A 48 -9.69 0.03 4.76
C HIS A 48 -11.14 -0.45 4.84
N PRO A 49 -11.46 -1.75 4.70
CA PRO A 49 -12.84 -2.22 4.80
C PRO A 49 -13.43 -2.00 6.20
N VAL A 50 -12.66 -2.21 7.28
CA VAL A 50 -13.14 -1.93 8.65
C VAL A 50 -13.45 -0.44 8.84
N HIS A 51 -12.63 0.45 8.26
CA HIS A 51 -12.89 1.89 8.29
C HIS A 51 -14.16 2.25 7.51
N MET A 52 -14.33 1.69 6.31
CA MET A 52 -15.53 1.88 5.50
C MET A 52 -16.79 1.38 6.20
N GLU A 53 -16.73 0.18 6.81
CA GLU A 53 -17.82 -0.40 7.59
C GLU A 53 -18.25 0.50 8.76
N ARG A 54 -17.31 1.17 9.43
CA ARG A 54 -17.55 1.86 10.72
C ARG A 54 -17.51 3.38 10.69
N PHE A 55 -16.64 3.98 9.87
CA PHE A 55 -16.34 5.41 9.92
C PHE A 55 -16.46 6.14 8.58
N GLY A 56 -16.36 5.45 7.44
CA GLY A 56 -16.38 6.07 6.13
C GLY A 56 -17.64 6.90 5.90
N VAL A 57 -17.51 8.13 5.41
CA VAL A 57 -18.61 9.06 5.12
C VAL A 57 -18.36 9.69 3.76
N PRO A 58 -19.31 9.58 2.81
CA PRO A 58 -19.20 10.23 1.51
C PRO A 58 -18.87 11.73 1.61
N GLY A 59 -18.01 12.23 0.72
CA GLY A 59 -17.59 13.63 0.68
C GLY A 59 -16.53 14.03 1.71
N GLN A 60 -16.19 13.17 2.68
CA GLN A 60 -15.11 13.46 3.62
C GLN A 60 -13.73 13.10 3.06
N THR A 61 -12.71 13.77 3.61
CA THR A 61 -11.31 13.45 3.33
C THR A 61 -10.76 12.43 4.31
N MET A 62 -9.89 11.53 3.85
CA MET A 62 -9.20 10.56 4.68
C MET A 62 -7.71 10.54 4.37
N LEU A 63 -6.88 10.56 5.41
CA LEU A 63 -5.43 10.34 5.29
C LEU A 63 -5.05 9.10 6.09
N GLY A 64 -4.36 8.16 5.46
CA GLY A 64 -3.96 6.92 6.12
C GLY A 64 -2.51 6.54 5.87
N SER A 65 -1.87 5.90 6.85
CA SER A 65 -0.48 5.45 6.72
C SER A 65 -0.32 4.15 5.92
N ASP A 66 -1.41 3.55 5.48
CA ASP A 66 -1.39 2.50 4.47
C ASP A 66 -1.56 3.09 3.07
N SER A 67 -0.81 2.57 2.10
CA SER A 67 -0.86 3.04 0.71
C SER A 67 -2.20 2.76 0.02
N HIS A 68 -2.98 1.78 0.50
CA HIS A 68 -4.29 1.43 -0.03
C HIS A 68 -5.46 2.21 0.62
N THR A 69 -5.18 3.25 1.40
CA THR A 69 -6.19 4.20 1.89
C THR A 69 -7.13 4.71 0.77
N PRO A 70 -6.68 4.90 -0.50
CA PRO A 70 -7.55 5.23 -1.63
C PRO A 70 -8.74 4.32 -1.85
N ALA A 71 -8.74 3.10 -1.30
CA ALA A 71 -9.88 2.18 -1.33
C ALA A 71 -11.19 2.81 -0.81
N ALA A 72 -11.12 3.73 0.17
CA ALA A 72 -12.28 4.44 0.68
C ALA A 72 -12.90 5.43 -0.33
N GLY A 73 -12.22 5.71 -1.44
CA GLY A 73 -12.78 6.43 -2.58
C GLY A 73 -13.97 5.71 -3.24
N SER A 74 -14.13 4.41 -3.00
CA SER A 74 -15.31 3.64 -3.39
C SER A 74 -16.62 4.11 -2.74
N LEU A 75 -16.53 4.84 -1.61
CA LEU A 75 -17.67 5.50 -0.94
C LEU A 75 -17.83 6.98 -1.35
N GLY A 76 -17.08 7.48 -2.32
CA GLY A 76 -17.07 8.92 -2.63
C GLY A 76 -16.24 9.74 -1.63
N MET A 77 -15.28 9.14 -0.93
CA MET A 77 -14.33 9.87 -0.09
C MET A 77 -13.09 10.30 -0.88
N LEU A 78 -12.52 11.45 -0.54
CA LEU A 78 -11.18 11.83 -1.01
C LEU A 78 -10.13 11.23 -0.06
N ALA A 79 -9.73 9.99 -0.34
CA ALA A 79 -8.89 9.19 0.54
C ALA A 79 -7.48 8.98 -0.03
N MET A 80 -6.44 9.26 0.75
CA MET A 80 -5.05 9.23 0.28
C MET A 80 -4.11 8.52 1.24
N GLY A 81 -3.15 7.79 0.68
CA GLY A 81 -2.04 7.20 1.42
C GLY A 81 -0.89 8.19 1.64
N ALA A 82 -0.32 8.19 2.85
CA ALA A 82 0.81 9.02 3.25
C ALA A 82 1.76 8.27 4.19
N GLY A 83 2.92 8.85 4.50
CA GLY A 83 3.80 8.30 5.53
C GLY A 83 3.20 8.42 6.94
N GLY A 84 3.58 7.50 7.85
CA GLY A 84 3.05 7.48 9.22
C GLY A 84 3.30 8.77 9.98
N LEU A 85 4.46 9.41 9.80
CA LEU A 85 4.76 10.70 10.41
C LEU A 85 3.81 11.80 9.93
N GLU A 86 3.47 11.82 8.65
CA GLU A 86 2.56 12.81 8.07
C GLU A 86 1.13 12.63 8.60
N VAL A 87 0.68 11.37 8.72
CA VAL A 87 -0.60 11.04 9.36
C VAL A 87 -0.61 11.48 10.83
N ALA A 88 0.47 11.20 11.58
CA ALA A 88 0.58 11.64 12.98
C ALA A 88 0.53 13.17 13.12
N MET A 89 1.15 13.92 12.21
CA MET A 89 1.08 15.38 12.18
C MET A 89 -0.34 15.88 11.87
N ALA A 90 -1.04 15.24 10.92
CA ALA A 90 -2.45 15.54 10.64
C ALA A 90 -3.35 15.29 11.85
N MET A 91 -3.16 14.18 12.56
CA MET A 91 -3.84 13.88 13.82
C MET A 91 -3.58 14.94 14.90
N ALA A 92 -2.40 15.55 14.91
CA ALA A 92 -2.05 16.67 15.78
C ALA A 92 -2.60 18.03 15.31
N GLY A 93 -3.20 18.10 14.12
CA GLY A 93 -3.81 19.31 13.54
C GLY A 93 -2.85 20.13 12.66
N GLU A 94 -1.69 19.58 12.28
CA GLU A 94 -0.85 20.19 11.27
C GLU A 94 -1.44 19.97 9.87
N PRO A 95 -1.42 20.95 8.97
CA PRO A 95 -1.95 20.80 7.63
C PRO A 95 -1.11 19.85 6.77
N VAL A 96 -1.79 19.07 5.94
CA VAL A 96 -1.18 18.23 4.89
C VAL A 96 -1.28 18.96 3.56
N TYR A 97 -0.20 18.96 2.80
CA TYR A 97 -0.11 19.64 1.50
C TYR A 97 0.07 18.60 0.40
N ILE A 98 -0.75 18.70 -0.62
CA ILE A 98 -0.69 17.84 -1.81
C ILE A 98 -0.53 18.74 -3.01
N LYS A 99 0.42 18.41 -3.90
CA LYS A 99 0.50 19.07 -5.19
C LYS A 99 -0.79 18.75 -5.94
N MET A 100 -1.48 19.77 -6.46
CA MET A 100 -2.73 19.60 -7.20
C MET A 100 -2.56 18.55 -8.29
N PRO A 101 -3.25 17.40 -8.21
CA PRO A 101 -3.18 16.37 -9.22
C PRO A 101 -4.01 16.74 -10.45
N LYS A 102 -3.71 16.14 -11.59
CA LYS A 102 -4.62 16.10 -12.73
C LYS A 102 -5.79 15.15 -12.43
N ILE A 103 -6.90 15.33 -13.12
CA ILE A 103 -8.06 14.45 -13.04
C ILE A 103 -8.13 13.59 -14.30
N MET A 104 -8.10 12.28 -14.14
CA MET A 104 -8.33 11.32 -15.21
C MET A 104 -9.72 10.71 -15.04
N GLY A 105 -10.61 10.98 -15.99
CA GLY A 105 -11.94 10.38 -16.03
C GLY A 105 -11.90 9.02 -16.75
N VAL A 106 -12.39 7.96 -16.08
CA VAL A 106 -12.51 6.62 -16.67
C VAL A 106 -13.99 6.25 -16.76
N ARG A 107 -14.49 6.23 -17.99
CA ARG A 107 -15.87 5.88 -18.27
C ARG A 107 -16.03 4.36 -18.33
N LEU A 108 -16.90 3.79 -17.49
CA LEU A 108 -17.27 2.39 -17.52
C LEU A 108 -18.63 2.24 -18.22
N THR A 109 -18.69 1.37 -19.22
CA THR A 109 -19.92 1.06 -19.99
C THR A 109 -20.16 -0.44 -20.01
N GLY A 110 -21.34 -0.87 -20.47
CA GLY A 110 -21.70 -2.29 -20.52
C GLY A 110 -21.83 -2.94 -19.13
N SER A 111 -21.79 -4.26 -19.09
CA SER A 111 -21.95 -5.09 -17.89
C SER A 111 -20.89 -6.17 -17.82
N LEU A 112 -20.44 -6.54 -16.61
CA LEU A 112 -19.45 -7.60 -16.42
C LEU A 112 -20.00 -8.95 -16.91
N PRO A 113 -19.26 -9.68 -17.78
CA PRO A 113 -19.61 -11.05 -18.14
C PRO A 113 -19.50 -12.00 -16.94
N GLU A 114 -20.18 -13.15 -17.02
CA GLU A 114 -19.94 -14.23 -16.06
C GLU A 114 -18.43 -14.58 -15.99
N TRP A 115 -17.93 -14.95 -14.81
CA TRP A 115 -16.52 -15.27 -14.52
C TRP A 115 -15.55 -14.08 -14.55
N VAL A 116 -16.03 -12.87 -14.78
CA VAL A 116 -15.24 -11.62 -14.71
C VAL A 116 -15.66 -10.83 -13.48
N SER A 117 -14.71 -10.21 -12.79
CA SER A 117 -14.96 -9.46 -11.57
C SER A 117 -14.31 -8.08 -11.60
N ALA A 118 -14.56 -7.27 -10.59
CA ALA A 118 -13.92 -5.96 -10.42
C ALA A 118 -12.38 -6.03 -10.42
N LYS A 119 -11.80 -7.19 -10.05
CA LYS A 119 -10.36 -7.43 -10.15
C LYS A 119 -9.86 -7.34 -11.60
N ASP A 120 -10.64 -7.87 -12.53
CA ASP A 120 -10.26 -7.86 -13.94
C ASP A 120 -10.36 -6.44 -14.52
N VAL A 121 -11.26 -5.60 -14.01
CA VAL A 121 -11.36 -4.17 -14.40
C VAL A 121 -10.07 -3.43 -14.05
N ILE A 122 -9.58 -3.56 -12.81
CA ILE A 122 -8.33 -2.86 -12.42
C ILE A 122 -7.09 -3.51 -13.04
N LEU A 123 -7.10 -4.80 -13.31
CA LEU A 123 -6.03 -5.44 -14.08
C LEU A 123 -6.01 -4.92 -15.52
N GLU A 124 -7.17 -4.65 -16.14
CA GLU A 124 -7.23 -4.00 -17.46
C GLU A 124 -6.66 -2.58 -17.43
N MET A 125 -6.94 -1.81 -16.41
CA MET A 125 -6.33 -0.49 -16.21
C MET A 125 -4.80 -0.60 -16.11
N LEU A 126 -4.29 -1.56 -15.34
CA LEU A 126 -2.85 -1.82 -15.22
C LEU A 126 -2.22 -2.29 -16.53
N ARG A 127 -2.95 -3.09 -17.33
CA ARG A 127 -2.52 -3.53 -18.65
C ARG A 127 -2.36 -2.38 -19.64
N ARG A 128 -3.29 -1.39 -19.60
CA ARG A 128 -3.28 -0.21 -20.49
C ARG A 128 -2.25 0.82 -20.06
N HIS A 129 -2.18 1.14 -18.78
CA HIS A 129 -1.45 2.29 -18.26
C HIS A 129 -0.16 1.95 -17.52
N GLY A 130 0.07 0.66 -17.21
CA GLY A 130 1.21 0.22 -16.40
C GLY A 130 1.19 0.78 -14.97
N VAL A 131 2.29 0.61 -14.25
CA VAL A 131 2.40 1.00 -12.83
C VAL A 131 2.66 2.51 -12.61
N ASN A 132 2.76 3.30 -13.66
CA ASN A 132 3.03 4.75 -13.61
C ASN A 132 1.91 5.59 -14.23
N GLY A 133 0.92 4.98 -14.85
CA GLY A 133 -0.11 5.70 -15.60
C GLY A 133 -0.97 6.66 -14.77
N GLY A 134 -1.11 6.40 -13.47
CA GLY A 134 -1.82 7.25 -12.52
C GLY A 134 -0.96 8.29 -11.79
N PHE A 135 0.36 8.35 -12.07
CA PHE A 135 1.24 9.26 -11.33
C PHE A 135 0.82 10.72 -11.46
N GLY A 136 0.64 11.38 -10.31
CA GLY A 136 0.19 12.77 -10.24
C GLY A 136 -1.28 12.99 -10.63
N LYS A 137 -2.10 11.92 -10.65
CA LYS A 137 -3.50 11.98 -11.03
C LYS A 137 -4.43 11.51 -9.90
N ILE A 138 -5.65 12.01 -9.92
CA ILE A 138 -6.83 11.40 -9.30
C ILE A 138 -7.57 10.69 -10.43
N ILE A 139 -7.96 9.43 -10.22
CA ILE A 139 -8.74 8.68 -11.20
C ILE A 139 -10.20 8.70 -10.74
N GLU A 140 -11.07 9.28 -11.54
CA GLU A 140 -12.50 9.32 -11.30
C GLU A 140 -13.22 8.35 -12.24
N TYR A 141 -13.93 7.37 -11.64
CA TYR A 141 -14.71 6.39 -12.39
C TYR A 141 -16.18 6.82 -12.48
N TYR A 142 -16.75 6.76 -13.67
CA TYR A 142 -18.12 7.15 -13.94
C TYR A 142 -18.73 6.33 -15.09
N GLY A 143 -20.00 6.52 -15.38
CA GLY A 143 -20.70 5.87 -16.50
C GLY A 143 -21.66 4.76 -16.06
N SER A 144 -22.39 4.21 -17.04
CA SER A 144 -23.47 3.24 -16.81
C SER A 144 -23.00 1.88 -16.29
N GLY A 145 -21.76 1.50 -16.55
CA GLY A 145 -21.16 0.26 -16.04
C GLY A 145 -21.01 0.22 -14.52
N LEU A 146 -21.09 1.39 -13.84
CA LEU A 146 -21.10 1.44 -12.37
C LEU A 146 -22.36 0.81 -11.74
N ASN A 147 -23.45 0.68 -12.48
CA ASN A 147 -24.70 0.10 -11.96
C ASN A 147 -24.55 -1.37 -11.55
N ASP A 148 -23.59 -2.09 -12.15
CA ASP A 148 -23.30 -3.50 -11.86
C ASP A 148 -22.23 -3.68 -10.77
N LEU A 149 -21.64 -2.59 -10.29
CA LEU A 149 -20.55 -2.62 -9.30
C LEU A 149 -21.04 -2.18 -7.92
N SER A 150 -21.03 -3.09 -6.96
CA SER A 150 -21.26 -2.77 -5.55
C SER A 150 -20.16 -1.84 -5.00
N ALA A 151 -20.39 -1.24 -3.83
CA ALA A 151 -19.36 -0.44 -3.16
C ALA A 151 -18.07 -1.23 -2.89
N MET A 152 -18.17 -2.54 -2.66
CA MET A 152 -17.01 -3.40 -2.44
C MET A 152 -16.32 -3.82 -3.73
N ASP A 153 -17.01 -3.93 -4.86
CA ASP A 153 -16.39 -4.06 -6.18
C ASP A 153 -15.58 -2.80 -6.55
N ARG A 154 -16.16 -1.63 -6.29
CA ARG A 154 -15.45 -0.34 -6.46
C ARG A 154 -14.26 -0.21 -5.52
N HIS A 155 -14.33 -0.79 -4.31
CA HIS A 155 -13.19 -0.88 -3.39
C HIS A 155 -12.03 -1.65 -4.03
N VAL A 156 -12.28 -2.77 -4.70
CA VAL A 156 -11.25 -3.55 -5.41
C VAL A 156 -10.50 -2.68 -6.41
N ILE A 157 -11.25 -1.91 -7.21
CA ILE A 157 -10.70 -1.03 -8.24
C ILE A 157 -9.90 0.13 -7.59
N ALA A 158 -10.51 0.84 -6.62
CA ALA A 158 -9.85 1.95 -5.94
C ALA A 158 -8.61 1.53 -5.14
N ASN A 159 -8.65 0.34 -4.52
CA ASN A 159 -7.53 -0.24 -3.79
C ASN A 159 -6.30 -0.37 -4.69
N MET A 160 -6.44 -1.01 -5.83
CA MET A 160 -5.34 -1.23 -6.77
C MET A 160 -5.05 -0.05 -7.70
N GLY A 161 -5.79 1.05 -7.61
CA GLY A 161 -5.39 2.34 -8.19
C GLY A 161 -4.05 2.83 -7.64
N THR A 162 -3.68 2.39 -6.45
CA THR A 162 -2.34 2.62 -5.87
C THR A 162 -1.23 1.99 -6.71
N GLU A 163 -1.47 0.85 -7.31
CA GLU A 163 -0.51 0.14 -8.17
C GLU A 163 -0.33 0.83 -9.53
N LEU A 164 -1.31 1.63 -9.97
CA LEU A 164 -1.16 2.57 -11.10
C LEU A 164 -0.31 3.79 -10.75
N GLY A 165 0.05 3.98 -9.47
CA GLY A 165 0.73 5.17 -8.97
C GLY A 165 -0.18 6.37 -8.73
N ALA A 166 -1.51 6.19 -8.75
CA ALA A 166 -2.48 7.26 -8.56
C ALA A 166 -2.38 7.91 -7.16
N THR A 167 -2.71 9.19 -7.09
CA THR A 167 -2.86 9.91 -5.82
C THR A 167 -4.04 9.33 -5.03
N THR A 168 -5.16 9.13 -5.71
CA THR A 168 -6.34 8.42 -5.22
C THR A 168 -7.22 7.98 -6.40
N SER A 169 -8.22 7.15 -6.11
CA SER A 169 -9.32 6.80 -7.02
C SER A 169 -10.64 7.17 -6.35
N VAL A 170 -11.59 7.70 -7.10
CA VAL A 170 -12.88 8.18 -6.58
C VAL A 170 -14.01 7.62 -7.41
N PHE A 171 -15.10 7.26 -6.74
CA PHE A 171 -16.37 6.83 -7.33
C PHE A 171 -17.49 7.74 -6.85
N PRO A 172 -18.61 7.83 -7.57
CA PRO A 172 -19.77 8.54 -7.08
C PRO A 172 -20.36 7.85 -5.84
N SER A 173 -20.97 8.65 -4.96
CA SER A 173 -21.78 8.15 -3.85
C SER A 173 -23.23 8.06 -4.34
N ASP A 174 -23.56 6.95 -4.97
CA ASP A 174 -24.86 6.62 -5.56
C ASP A 174 -25.63 5.59 -4.71
N GLU A 175 -26.63 4.93 -5.31
CA GLU A 175 -27.46 3.93 -4.64
C GLU A 175 -26.65 2.72 -4.13
N ALA A 176 -25.57 2.30 -4.84
CA ALA A 176 -24.73 1.20 -4.37
C ALA A 176 -24.00 1.56 -3.05
N VAL A 177 -23.55 2.80 -2.91
CA VAL A 177 -22.97 3.30 -1.65
C VAL A 177 -24.03 3.41 -0.56
N ARG A 178 -25.25 3.88 -0.88
CA ARG A 178 -26.37 3.93 0.06
C ARG A 178 -26.70 2.55 0.60
N GLN A 179 -26.85 1.56 -0.27
CA GLN A 179 -27.12 0.16 0.12
C GLN A 179 -26.01 -0.40 1.02
N PHE A 180 -24.74 -0.17 0.70
CA PHE A 180 -23.63 -0.56 1.56
C PHE A 180 -23.76 0.07 2.96
N LEU A 181 -23.97 1.38 3.05
CA LEU A 181 -24.13 2.07 4.34
C LEU A 181 -25.36 1.60 5.11
N GLN A 182 -26.45 1.29 4.41
CA GLN A 182 -27.67 0.74 5.00
C GLN A 182 -27.41 -0.63 5.64
N THR A 183 -26.74 -1.55 4.94
CA THR A 183 -26.37 -2.86 5.50
C THR A 183 -25.43 -2.73 6.68
N GLN A 184 -24.63 -1.65 6.75
CA GLN A 184 -23.78 -1.35 7.89
C GLN A 184 -24.52 -0.63 9.04
N GLY A 185 -25.84 -0.40 8.93
CA GLY A 185 -26.64 0.36 9.90
C GLY A 185 -26.26 1.86 9.94
N ARG A 186 -25.76 2.41 8.85
CA ARG A 186 -25.21 3.76 8.74
C ARG A 186 -25.78 4.57 7.58
N GLU A 187 -26.97 4.25 7.09
CA GLU A 187 -27.61 4.98 6.00
C GLU A 187 -27.76 6.49 6.30
N ASN A 188 -27.87 6.85 7.57
CA ASN A 188 -28.01 8.24 8.03
C ASN A 188 -26.82 9.15 7.70
N VAL A 189 -25.65 8.60 7.35
CA VAL A 189 -24.48 9.39 6.94
C VAL A 189 -24.30 9.42 5.43
N TRP A 190 -25.20 8.79 4.67
CA TRP A 190 -25.13 8.81 3.22
C TRP A 190 -25.54 10.18 2.65
N THR A 191 -24.80 10.60 1.65
CA THR A 191 -25.11 11.77 0.82
C THR A 191 -24.80 11.41 -0.62
N ALA A 192 -25.72 11.73 -1.53
CA ALA A 192 -25.49 11.56 -2.96
C ALA A 192 -24.41 12.54 -3.44
N ILE A 193 -23.40 12.02 -4.11
CA ILE A 193 -22.33 12.81 -4.73
C ILE A 193 -22.10 12.21 -6.12
N MET A 194 -22.41 13.00 -7.12
CA MET A 194 -22.28 12.60 -8.53
C MET A 194 -21.36 13.59 -9.23
N PRO A 195 -20.67 13.20 -10.31
CA PRO A 195 -20.00 14.18 -11.17
C PRO A 195 -21.02 15.16 -11.76
N ASP A 196 -20.60 16.40 -11.96
CA ASP A 196 -21.43 17.38 -12.67
C ASP A 196 -21.56 16.97 -14.16
N ASP A 197 -22.68 17.33 -14.80
CA ASP A 197 -22.96 16.95 -16.19
C ASP A 197 -21.93 17.51 -17.18
N ASP A 198 -21.29 18.63 -16.83
CA ASP A 198 -20.25 19.32 -17.60
C ASP A 198 -18.83 19.15 -17.02
N ALA A 199 -18.64 18.16 -16.15
CA ALA A 199 -17.35 17.87 -15.54
C ALA A 199 -16.26 17.65 -16.60
N GLY A 200 -15.21 18.48 -16.56
CA GLY A 200 -14.05 18.34 -17.46
C GLY A 200 -12.93 17.53 -16.83
N TYR A 201 -12.28 16.69 -17.64
CA TYR A 201 -11.14 15.89 -17.23
C TYR A 201 -9.88 16.30 -17.98
N ASP A 202 -8.71 16.24 -17.34
CA ASP A 202 -7.42 16.47 -18.01
C ASP A 202 -7.09 15.34 -18.99
N GLU A 203 -7.52 14.13 -18.66
CA GLU A 203 -7.34 12.92 -19.48
C GLU A 203 -8.59 12.03 -19.35
N THR A 204 -8.89 11.24 -20.38
CA THR A 204 -10.03 10.31 -20.36
C THR A 204 -9.63 8.93 -20.88
N ASP A 205 -10.28 7.89 -20.35
CA ASP A 205 -10.27 6.52 -20.88
C ASP A 205 -11.69 5.94 -20.81
N GLU A 206 -11.95 4.90 -21.60
CA GLU A 206 -13.22 4.18 -21.59
C GLU A 206 -12.99 2.68 -21.57
N ILE A 207 -13.72 1.97 -20.70
CA ILE A 207 -13.72 0.51 -20.63
C ILE A 207 -15.15 0.02 -20.83
N ASP A 208 -15.38 -0.74 -21.90
CA ASP A 208 -16.56 -1.56 -22.06
C ASP A 208 -16.38 -2.84 -21.23
N LEU A 209 -17.10 -2.94 -20.12
CA LEU A 209 -17.06 -4.08 -19.22
C LEU A 209 -17.45 -5.39 -19.92
N SER A 210 -18.34 -5.31 -20.92
CA SER A 210 -18.84 -6.48 -21.66
C SER A 210 -17.75 -7.15 -22.50
N GLY A 211 -16.69 -6.42 -22.85
CA GLY A 211 -15.54 -6.93 -23.60
C GLY A 211 -14.44 -7.54 -22.74
N LEU A 212 -14.56 -7.50 -21.42
CA LEU A 212 -13.52 -8.02 -20.52
C LEU A 212 -13.55 -9.55 -20.44
N GLU A 213 -12.37 -10.11 -20.22
CA GLU A 213 -12.18 -11.53 -19.93
C GLU A 213 -11.32 -11.70 -18.66
N PRO A 214 -11.27 -12.90 -18.04
CA PRO A 214 -10.41 -13.13 -16.88
C PRO A 214 -8.95 -12.80 -17.18
N LEU A 215 -8.37 -11.93 -16.36
CA LEU A 215 -7.01 -11.42 -16.47
C LEU A 215 -6.12 -11.91 -15.31
N ILE A 216 -4.82 -11.92 -15.55
CA ILE A 216 -3.82 -12.31 -14.57
C ILE A 216 -2.55 -11.46 -14.72
N ALA A 217 -2.03 -10.94 -13.62
CA ALA A 217 -0.73 -10.28 -13.62
C ALA A 217 0.37 -11.29 -13.34
N LEU A 218 1.35 -11.34 -14.24
CA LEU A 218 2.53 -12.20 -14.13
C LEU A 218 3.49 -11.67 -13.06
N PRO A 219 4.39 -12.50 -12.49
CA PRO A 219 5.49 -12.01 -11.66
C PRO A 219 6.34 -11.02 -12.47
N SER A 220 6.87 -10.10 -11.90
CA SER A 220 7.25 -9.42 -10.73
C SER A 220 6.67 -7.99 -10.72
N SER A 221 5.56 -7.76 -11.41
CA SER A 221 4.90 -6.45 -11.47
C SER A 221 3.38 -6.60 -11.64
N PRO A 222 2.57 -5.81 -10.93
CA PRO A 222 1.11 -5.77 -11.15
C PRO A 222 0.73 -5.31 -12.56
N GLY A 223 1.62 -4.63 -13.28
CA GLY A 223 1.41 -4.17 -14.65
C GLY A 223 1.67 -5.22 -15.73
N ASN A 224 2.23 -6.38 -15.38
CA ASN A 224 2.50 -7.47 -16.35
C ASN A 224 1.25 -8.30 -16.61
N VAL A 225 0.19 -7.70 -17.12
CA VAL A 225 -1.13 -8.32 -17.23
C VAL A 225 -1.34 -8.96 -18.60
N VAL A 226 -1.84 -10.20 -18.57
CA VAL A 226 -2.26 -10.97 -19.76
C VAL A 226 -3.60 -11.67 -19.50
N PRO A 227 -4.34 -12.11 -20.54
CA PRO A 227 -5.47 -13.02 -20.36
C PRO A 227 -5.06 -14.34 -19.67
N VAL A 228 -5.89 -14.86 -18.77
CA VAL A 228 -5.61 -16.11 -18.04
C VAL A 228 -5.33 -17.27 -19.01
N ARG A 229 -6.06 -17.34 -20.13
CA ARG A 229 -5.92 -18.39 -21.16
C ARG A 229 -4.50 -18.50 -21.75
N GLU A 230 -3.71 -17.42 -21.74
CA GLU A 230 -2.34 -17.41 -22.28
C GLU A 230 -1.33 -18.13 -21.39
N VAL A 231 -1.63 -18.29 -20.11
CA VAL A 231 -0.77 -18.94 -19.13
C VAL A 231 -1.40 -20.16 -18.47
N ALA A 232 -2.58 -20.56 -18.93
CA ALA A 232 -3.30 -21.74 -18.46
C ALA A 232 -2.46 -23.03 -18.57
N GLY A 233 -2.71 -23.98 -17.66
CA GLY A 233 -2.01 -25.27 -17.62
C GLY A 233 -0.71 -25.29 -16.82
N ARG A 234 -0.19 -24.15 -16.35
CA ARG A 234 0.99 -24.10 -15.47
C ARG A 234 0.62 -24.61 -14.08
N GLU A 235 1.41 -25.54 -13.53
CA GLU A 235 1.19 -26.10 -12.20
C GLU A 235 1.29 -25.04 -11.10
N ILE A 236 0.33 -25.05 -10.16
CA ILE A 236 0.33 -24.16 -8.99
C ILE A 236 0.56 -24.96 -7.71
N TYR A 237 1.15 -24.31 -6.72
CA TYR A 237 1.34 -24.85 -5.37
C TYR A 237 0.36 -24.23 -4.37
N GLN A 238 0.00 -22.95 -4.55
CA GLN A 238 -0.83 -22.20 -3.63
C GLN A 238 -1.86 -21.35 -4.37
N SER A 239 -3.05 -21.27 -3.79
CA SER A 239 -4.09 -20.30 -4.13
C SER A 239 -4.47 -19.55 -2.87
N TYR A 240 -4.41 -18.20 -2.88
CA TYR A 240 -4.68 -17.35 -1.73
C TYR A 240 -5.77 -16.34 -2.06
N ILE A 241 -6.89 -16.40 -1.34
CA ILE A 241 -8.07 -15.55 -1.57
C ILE A 241 -8.32 -14.66 -0.35
N GLY A 242 -8.51 -13.36 -0.59
CA GLY A 242 -8.79 -12.35 0.42
C GLY A 242 -7.76 -11.23 0.46
N SER A 243 -7.47 -10.70 1.67
CA SER A 243 -6.64 -9.52 1.88
C SER A 243 -7.34 -8.20 1.45
N SER A 244 -6.60 -7.09 1.39
CA SER A 244 -7.16 -5.75 1.16
C SER A 244 -7.78 -5.56 -0.23
N ALA A 245 -7.31 -6.28 -1.23
CA ALA A 245 -7.69 -6.05 -2.63
C ALA A 245 -8.92 -6.83 -3.11
N ASN A 246 -9.39 -7.79 -2.35
CA ASN A 246 -10.66 -8.48 -2.58
C ASN A 246 -11.38 -8.67 -1.22
N PRO A 247 -12.00 -7.60 -0.71
CA PRO A 247 -12.49 -7.54 0.65
C PRO A 247 -13.96 -7.91 0.82
N GLY A 248 -14.72 -7.98 -0.27
CA GLY A 248 -16.17 -8.13 -0.24
C GLY A 248 -16.62 -9.51 0.20
N PHE A 249 -17.84 -9.60 0.71
CA PHE A 249 -18.46 -10.89 1.05
C PHE A 249 -18.54 -11.79 -0.19
N ARG A 250 -18.86 -11.22 -1.36
CA ARG A 250 -18.88 -11.88 -2.66
C ARG A 250 -17.54 -12.57 -2.98
N ASP A 251 -16.42 -11.92 -2.68
CA ASP A 251 -15.08 -12.44 -2.99
C ASP A 251 -14.76 -13.78 -2.29
N PHE A 252 -15.52 -14.13 -1.26
CA PHE A 252 -15.43 -15.40 -0.55
C PHE A 252 -16.61 -16.33 -0.85
N ALA A 253 -17.81 -15.76 -1.02
CA ALA A 253 -19.03 -16.54 -1.28
C ALA A 253 -19.00 -17.23 -2.64
N VAL A 254 -18.56 -16.52 -3.71
CA VAL A 254 -18.42 -17.12 -5.05
C VAL A 254 -17.43 -18.27 -5.06
N PRO A 255 -16.18 -18.14 -4.56
CA PRO A 255 -15.29 -19.28 -4.36
C PRO A 255 -15.88 -20.43 -3.54
N ALA A 256 -16.60 -20.12 -2.45
CA ALA A 256 -17.24 -21.15 -1.63
C ALA A 256 -18.30 -21.95 -2.39
N LEU A 257 -19.05 -21.29 -3.28
CA LEU A 257 -20.00 -21.95 -4.16
C LEU A 257 -19.30 -22.78 -5.25
N MET A 258 -18.18 -22.30 -5.79
CA MET A 258 -17.39 -23.04 -6.79
C MET A 258 -16.81 -24.35 -6.23
N VAL A 259 -16.36 -24.34 -4.98
CA VAL A 259 -15.75 -25.51 -4.33
C VAL A 259 -16.75 -26.38 -3.58
N ASN A 260 -18.03 -26.03 -3.57
CA ASN A 260 -19.06 -26.81 -2.88
C ASN A 260 -19.07 -28.25 -3.39
N ASP A 261 -19.04 -29.22 -2.47
CA ASP A 261 -18.99 -30.68 -2.73
C ASP A 261 -17.80 -31.16 -3.61
N ARG A 262 -16.74 -30.30 -3.71
CA ARG A 262 -15.49 -30.59 -4.42
C ARG A 262 -14.31 -30.55 -3.45
N GLN A 263 -13.19 -31.14 -3.86
CA GLN A 263 -11.94 -31.11 -3.11
C GLN A 263 -10.92 -30.26 -3.85
N VAL A 264 -10.14 -29.47 -3.12
CA VAL A 264 -8.96 -28.80 -3.64
C VAL A 264 -7.97 -29.85 -4.15
N HIS A 265 -7.31 -29.57 -5.28
CA HIS A 265 -6.33 -30.48 -5.84
C HIS A 265 -5.23 -30.80 -4.81
N GLY A 266 -4.88 -32.07 -4.63
CA GLY A 266 -4.03 -32.57 -3.53
C GLY A 266 -2.64 -31.95 -3.40
N ARG A 267 -2.15 -31.25 -4.45
CA ARG A 267 -0.87 -30.55 -4.43
C ARG A 267 -1.02 -29.06 -4.02
N VAL A 268 -2.24 -28.51 -3.97
CA VAL A 268 -2.49 -27.07 -3.79
C VAL A 268 -2.90 -26.77 -2.36
N SER A 269 -2.24 -25.78 -1.73
CA SER A 269 -2.74 -25.12 -0.53
C SER A 269 -3.73 -24.02 -0.94
N LEU A 270 -5.01 -24.18 -0.59
CA LEU A 270 -6.00 -23.10 -0.71
C LEU A 270 -6.05 -22.35 0.62
N ASP A 271 -5.69 -21.09 0.58
CA ASP A 271 -5.59 -20.20 1.73
C ASP A 271 -6.70 -19.13 1.66
N ILE A 272 -7.56 -19.08 2.66
CA ILE A 272 -8.66 -18.10 2.77
C ILE A 272 -8.33 -17.12 3.89
N ASN A 273 -8.19 -15.84 3.54
CA ASN A 273 -7.88 -14.78 4.49
C ASN A 273 -9.03 -13.77 4.54
N PRO A 274 -10.01 -13.96 5.44
CA PRO A 274 -11.13 -13.05 5.57
C PRO A 274 -10.67 -11.63 5.84
N THR A 275 -11.34 -10.67 5.26
CA THR A 275 -10.92 -9.27 5.30
C THR A 275 -11.23 -8.62 6.63
N SER A 276 -12.39 -8.94 7.22
CA SER A 276 -12.77 -8.48 8.55
C SER A 276 -13.39 -9.62 9.36
N ARG A 277 -13.40 -9.44 10.68
CA ARG A 277 -14.10 -10.34 11.60
C ARG A 277 -15.59 -10.41 11.27
N GLN A 278 -16.17 -9.29 10.87
CA GLN A 278 -17.55 -9.22 10.44
C GLN A 278 -17.80 -10.09 9.21
N ILE A 279 -16.94 -10.04 8.20
CA ILE A 279 -17.04 -10.91 7.02
C ILE A 279 -16.91 -12.38 7.44
N LEU A 280 -15.95 -12.74 8.29
CA LEU A 280 -15.76 -14.10 8.77
C LEU A 280 -17.02 -14.63 9.50
N GLU A 281 -17.63 -13.81 10.37
CA GLU A 281 -18.84 -14.15 11.09
C GLU A 281 -20.02 -14.37 10.14
N ASN A 282 -20.20 -13.51 9.15
CA ASN A 282 -21.25 -13.64 8.15
C ASN A 282 -21.04 -14.84 7.21
N LEU A 283 -19.81 -15.15 6.81
CA LEU A 283 -19.48 -16.38 6.07
C LEU A 283 -19.83 -17.63 6.88
N THR A 284 -19.63 -17.58 8.19
CA THR A 284 -19.99 -18.68 9.12
C THR A 284 -21.50 -18.85 9.18
N THR A 285 -22.24 -17.78 9.47
CA THR A 285 -23.71 -17.83 9.66
C THR A 285 -24.47 -18.16 8.39
N LYS A 286 -23.93 -17.83 7.23
CA LYS A 286 -24.53 -18.15 5.92
C LYS A 286 -24.05 -19.50 5.34
N GLY A 287 -23.20 -20.26 6.05
CA GLY A 287 -22.73 -21.58 5.65
C GLY A 287 -21.64 -21.63 4.57
N PHE A 288 -21.09 -20.48 4.16
CA PHE A 288 -20.02 -20.43 3.16
C PHE A 288 -18.68 -20.89 3.73
N LEU A 289 -18.40 -20.59 4.99
CA LEU A 289 -17.17 -21.04 5.65
C LEU A 289 -17.10 -22.55 5.74
N GLU A 290 -18.22 -23.22 6.02
CA GLU A 290 -18.29 -24.68 6.04
C GLU A 290 -17.88 -25.30 4.69
N LYS A 291 -18.36 -24.74 3.57
CA LYS A 291 -17.99 -25.20 2.22
C LYS A 291 -16.49 -25.09 1.97
N LEU A 292 -15.89 -23.96 2.36
CA LEU A 292 -14.46 -23.72 2.24
C LEU A 292 -13.64 -24.68 3.12
N ILE A 293 -14.07 -24.97 4.34
CA ILE A 293 -13.41 -25.94 5.22
C ILE A 293 -13.51 -27.35 4.63
N ARG A 294 -14.69 -27.75 4.15
CA ARG A 294 -14.92 -29.08 3.59
C ARG A 294 -14.10 -29.37 2.34
N CYS A 295 -13.85 -28.36 1.50
CA CYS A 295 -13.00 -28.54 0.32
C CYS A 295 -11.51 -28.67 0.64
N GLY A 296 -11.09 -28.46 1.90
CA GLY A 296 -9.69 -28.51 2.35
C GLY A 296 -8.99 -27.16 2.44
N ALA A 297 -9.72 -26.03 2.43
CA ALA A 297 -9.12 -24.72 2.58
C ALA A 297 -8.59 -24.46 4.01
N ARG A 298 -7.49 -23.71 4.10
CA ARG A 298 -6.92 -23.20 5.35
C ARG A 298 -7.51 -21.81 5.64
N ILE A 299 -8.13 -21.64 6.80
CA ILE A 299 -8.75 -20.38 7.21
C ILE A 299 -7.78 -19.59 8.09
N HIS A 300 -7.55 -18.35 7.75
CA HIS A 300 -6.61 -17.47 8.46
C HIS A 300 -7.33 -16.37 9.24
N GLN A 301 -6.61 -15.71 10.16
CA GLN A 301 -7.12 -14.57 10.90
C GLN A 301 -7.41 -13.40 9.94
N ALA A 302 -8.46 -12.65 10.24
CA ALA A 302 -8.81 -11.46 9.48
C ALA A 302 -7.70 -10.38 9.58
N GLY A 303 -7.17 -9.98 8.42
CA GLY A 303 -6.09 -8.99 8.33
C GLY A 303 -5.33 -9.04 7.01
N CYS A 304 -4.26 -8.27 6.88
CA CYS A 304 -3.44 -8.13 5.66
C CYS A 304 -2.03 -8.74 5.79
N ASN A 305 -1.84 -9.73 6.64
CA ASN A 305 -0.55 -10.31 6.96
C ASN A 305 0.03 -11.20 5.85
N GLY A 306 -0.80 -12.06 5.25
CA GLY A 306 -0.35 -13.01 4.22
C GLY A 306 0.16 -12.35 2.94
N CYS A 307 -0.33 -11.15 2.59
CA CYS A 307 0.11 -10.45 1.39
C CYS A 307 1.56 -9.95 1.47
N ILE A 308 2.12 -9.83 2.68
CA ILE A 308 3.51 -9.41 2.93
C ILE A 308 4.39 -10.56 3.43
N GLY A 309 3.95 -11.80 3.25
CA GLY A 309 4.70 -12.98 3.69
C GLY A 309 4.76 -13.17 5.21
N MET A 310 3.91 -12.49 5.97
CA MET A 310 3.75 -12.72 7.40
C MET A 310 2.72 -13.83 7.63
N GLY A 311 3.14 -15.06 7.47
CA GLY A 311 2.31 -16.24 7.26
C GLY A 311 1.97 -16.42 5.78
N GLN A 312 1.67 -17.66 5.37
CA GLN A 312 1.28 -18.07 4.00
C GLN A 312 2.27 -17.62 2.90
N ALA A 313 3.56 -17.54 3.23
CA ALA A 313 4.58 -17.32 2.21
C ALA A 313 4.56 -18.46 1.18
N PRO A 314 4.76 -18.18 -0.12
CA PRO A 314 4.86 -19.23 -1.13
C PRO A 314 6.13 -20.04 -0.95
N ALA A 315 6.14 -21.28 -1.42
CA ALA A 315 7.34 -22.07 -1.48
C ALA A 315 8.29 -21.54 -2.56
N THR A 316 9.60 -21.64 -2.32
CA THR A 316 10.65 -21.13 -3.22
C THR A 316 10.48 -21.68 -4.64
N GLY A 317 10.40 -20.79 -5.62
CA GLY A 317 10.27 -21.09 -7.03
C GLY A 317 8.92 -21.71 -7.45
N LYS A 318 7.92 -21.75 -6.55
CA LYS A 318 6.60 -22.34 -6.85
C LYS A 318 5.57 -21.25 -7.13
N ILE A 319 4.66 -21.54 -8.08
CA ILE A 319 3.60 -20.61 -8.45
C ILE A 319 2.55 -20.52 -7.34
N SER A 320 2.27 -19.27 -6.92
CA SER A 320 1.20 -18.90 -6.00
C SER A 320 0.27 -17.92 -6.70
N LEU A 321 -1.01 -18.28 -6.83
CA LEU A 321 -2.06 -17.37 -7.30
C LEU A 321 -2.64 -16.61 -6.12
N ARG A 322 -2.76 -15.29 -6.24
CA ARG A 322 -3.23 -14.46 -5.13
C ARG A 322 -4.18 -13.37 -5.58
N THR A 323 -5.17 -13.10 -4.77
CA THR A 323 -6.05 -11.93 -4.98
C THR A 323 -5.51 -10.65 -4.33
N VAL A 324 -4.27 -10.67 -3.81
CA VAL A 324 -3.60 -9.53 -3.18
C VAL A 324 -3.24 -8.43 -4.21
N PRO A 325 -2.91 -7.22 -3.77
CA PRO A 325 -2.67 -6.12 -4.72
C PRO A 325 -1.28 -6.14 -5.38
N ARG A 326 -0.27 -6.81 -4.80
CA ARG A 326 1.14 -6.69 -5.22
C ARG A 326 1.85 -8.01 -5.33
N ASN A 327 2.72 -8.12 -6.34
CA ASN A 327 3.59 -9.27 -6.60
C ASN A 327 5.04 -8.87 -6.92
N PHE A 328 5.53 -7.77 -6.31
CA PHE A 328 6.93 -7.37 -6.45
C PHE A 328 7.89 -8.45 -5.92
N PRO A 329 9.12 -8.53 -6.45
CA PRO A 329 10.10 -9.52 -6.02
C PRO A 329 10.30 -9.54 -4.50
N GLY A 330 10.19 -10.71 -3.89
CA GLY A 330 10.32 -10.92 -2.45
C GLY A 330 9.20 -10.33 -1.59
N ARG A 331 8.15 -9.79 -2.18
CA ARG A 331 7.02 -9.20 -1.43
C ARG A 331 6.36 -10.18 -0.48
N SER A 332 6.08 -11.39 -0.96
CA SER A 332 5.36 -12.41 -0.19
C SER A 332 6.27 -13.48 0.42
N GLY A 333 7.59 -13.41 0.21
CA GLY A 333 8.53 -14.41 0.68
C GLY A 333 9.93 -14.22 0.14
N THR A 334 10.43 -15.19 -0.64
CA THR A 334 11.75 -15.15 -1.28
C THR A 334 11.74 -14.38 -2.59
N LYS A 335 12.92 -14.01 -3.12
CA LYS A 335 13.04 -13.39 -4.46
C LYS A 335 12.61 -14.31 -5.58
N GLU A 336 12.72 -15.61 -5.35
CA GLU A 336 12.39 -16.68 -6.28
C GLU A 336 10.89 -17.05 -6.25
N ASP A 337 10.08 -16.31 -5.47
CA ASP A 337 8.64 -16.53 -5.45
C ASP A 337 8.03 -16.20 -6.84
N GLN A 338 7.04 -17.01 -7.24
CA GLN A 338 6.31 -16.85 -8.49
C GLN A 338 4.87 -16.47 -8.16
N VAL A 339 4.67 -15.20 -7.76
CA VAL A 339 3.36 -14.69 -7.36
C VAL A 339 2.64 -14.08 -8.56
N TYR A 340 1.46 -14.61 -8.86
CA TYR A 340 0.54 -14.11 -9.88
C TYR A 340 -0.67 -13.45 -9.20
N LEU A 341 -1.18 -12.36 -9.76
CA LEU A 341 -2.37 -11.68 -9.25
C LEU A 341 -3.58 -11.98 -10.14
N CYS A 342 -4.67 -12.43 -9.55
CA CYS A 342 -5.88 -12.77 -10.29
C CYS A 342 -7.15 -12.54 -9.46
N SER A 343 -8.32 -12.74 -10.09
CA SER A 343 -9.62 -12.71 -9.44
C SER A 343 -9.83 -13.92 -8.50
N PRO A 344 -10.76 -13.82 -7.53
CA PRO A 344 -11.16 -14.96 -6.69
C PRO A 344 -11.66 -16.15 -7.51
N GLU A 345 -12.36 -15.92 -8.63
CA GLU A 345 -12.83 -16.94 -9.55
C GLU A 345 -11.67 -17.73 -10.16
N THR A 346 -10.68 -17.03 -10.71
CA THR A 346 -9.47 -17.65 -11.28
C THR A 346 -8.68 -18.42 -10.22
N ALA A 347 -8.56 -17.84 -9.01
CA ALA A 347 -7.86 -18.48 -7.89
C ALA A 347 -8.55 -19.79 -7.44
N ALA A 348 -9.89 -19.77 -7.33
CA ALA A 348 -10.69 -20.95 -6.93
C ALA A 348 -10.69 -22.03 -8.04
N ALA A 349 -10.85 -21.64 -9.30
CA ALA A 349 -10.78 -22.56 -10.44
C ALA A 349 -9.43 -23.29 -10.47
N SER A 350 -8.36 -22.55 -10.31
CA SER A 350 -6.99 -23.09 -10.31
C SER A 350 -6.71 -23.97 -9.08
N ALA A 351 -7.32 -23.66 -7.93
CA ALA A 351 -7.22 -24.51 -6.75
C ALA A 351 -7.87 -25.88 -6.95
N LEU A 352 -8.96 -25.95 -7.68
CA LEU A 352 -9.65 -27.20 -8.00
C LEU A 352 -8.87 -28.07 -8.99
N THR A 353 -8.26 -27.46 -9.99
CA THR A 353 -7.58 -28.19 -11.09
C THR A 353 -6.10 -28.46 -10.81
N GLY A 354 -5.46 -27.69 -9.93
CA GLY A 354 -4.01 -27.78 -9.65
C GLY A 354 -3.12 -27.04 -10.65
N VAL A 355 -3.71 -26.36 -11.61
CA VAL A 355 -3.03 -25.58 -12.64
C VAL A 355 -3.68 -24.20 -12.81
N ILE A 356 -3.00 -23.22 -13.38
CA ILE A 356 -3.63 -21.97 -13.78
C ILE A 356 -4.78 -22.28 -14.73
N THR A 357 -6.00 -21.89 -14.37
CA THR A 357 -7.21 -22.26 -15.11
C THR A 357 -8.05 -21.03 -15.40
N ASP A 358 -8.42 -20.86 -16.65
CA ASP A 358 -9.46 -19.91 -17.02
C ASP A 358 -10.79 -20.40 -16.45
N PRO A 359 -11.44 -19.67 -15.54
CA PRO A 359 -12.63 -20.15 -14.85
C PRO A 359 -13.80 -20.46 -15.78
N ARG A 360 -13.83 -19.86 -16.99
CA ARG A 360 -14.82 -20.12 -18.05
C ARG A 360 -14.75 -21.55 -18.59
N THR A 361 -13.61 -22.23 -18.40
CA THR A 361 -13.41 -23.60 -18.90
C THR A 361 -13.81 -24.70 -17.91
N LEU A 362 -14.26 -24.30 -16.70
CA LEU A 362 -14.77 -25.27 -15.73
C LEU A 362 -16.10 -25.87 -16.21
N ASP A 363 -16.24 -27.18 -16.04
CA ASP A 363 -17.51 -27.87 -16.28
C ASP A 363 -18.50 -27.61 -15.13
N MET A 364 -18.95 -26.35 -15.04
CA MET A 364 -19.97 -25.89 -14.11
C MET A 364 -20.56 -24.54 -14.55
N PRO A 365 -21.83 -24.27 -14.24
CA PRO A 365 -22.40 -22.94 -14.44
C PRO A 365 -21.74 -21.92 -13.51
N TYR A 366 -21.74 -20.65 -13.90
CA TYR A 366 -21.32 -19.57 -13.02
C TYR A 366 -22.17 -19.58 -11.73
N PRO A 367 -21.56 -19.61 -10.55
CA PRO A 367 -22.31 -19.64 -9.29
C PRO A 367 -23.01 -18.31 -9.07
N ARG A 368 -24.33 -18.34 -9.10
CA ARG A 368 -25.14 -17.15 -8.80
C ARG A 368 -25.07 -16.87 -7.30
N TYR A 369 -24.73 -15.66 -6.99
CA TYR A 369 -24.62 -15.12 -5.65
C TYR A 369 -25.53 -13.90 -5.49
N GLU A 370 -26.18 -13.80 -4.35
CA GLU A 370 -26.96 -12.63 -3.94
C GLU A 370 -26.41 -12.14 -2.60
N ASP A 371 -26.24 -10.82 -2.48
CA ASP A 371 -25.83 -10.21 -1.22
C ASP A 371 -26.89 -10.49 -0.12
N PRO A 372 -26.47 -10.85 1.10
CA PRO A 372 -27.42 -11.07 2.18
C PRO A 372 -28.15 -9.78 2.52
N ALA A 373 -29.48 -9.82 2.57
CA ALA A 373 -30.33 -8.68 2.92
C ALA A 373 -30.03 -8.15 4.34
N GLU A 374 -29.58 -9.04 5.23
CA GLU A 374 -29.17 -8.70 6.60
C GLU A 374 -27.82 -9.34 6.92
N ILE A 375 -26.95 -8.58 7.57
CA ILE A 375 -25.65 -9.02 8.05
C ILE A 375 -25.53 -8.84 9.57
N GLN A 376 -24.68 -9.67 10.17
CA GLN A 376 -24.29 -9.50 11.56
C GLN A 376 -23.21 -8.41 11.65
N ILE A 377 -23.53 -7.33 12.36
CA ILE A 377 -22.58 -6.23 12.62
C ILE A 377 -21.78 -6.55 13.88
N ASN A 378 -20.45 -6.61 13.77
CA ASN A 378 -19.56 -6.92 14.87
C ASN A 378 -18.48 -5.84 15.04
N SER A 379 -18.65 -5.00 16.04
CA SER A 379 -17.72 -3.92 16.40
C SER A 379 -16.94 -4.18 17.70
N LYS A 380 -17.07 -5.37 18.32
CA LYS A 380 -16.52 -5.66 19.66
C LYS A 380 -14.99 -5.60 19.76
N MET A 381 -14.30 -5.70 18.64
CA MET A 381 -12.83 -5.57 18.61
C MET A 381 -12.35 -4.17 18.21
N LEU A 382 -13.25 -3.23 17.99
CA LEU A 382 -12.94 -1.83 17.77
C LEU A 382 -13.18 -1.06 19.09
N ILE A 383 -12.09 -0.69 19.75
CA ILE A 383 -12.12 -0.10 21.10
C ILE A 383 -12.12 1.42 20.99
N PRO A 384 -13.13 2.11 21.53
CA PRO A 384 -13.13 3.57 21.57
C PRO A 384 -12.05 4.11 22.51
N PRO A 385 -11.58 5.35 22.29
CA PRO A 385 -10.75 6.02 23.26
C PRO A 385 -11.57 6.34 24.53
N PRO A 386 -10.92 6.45 25.71
CA PRO A 386 -11.57 6.94 26.92
C PRO A 386 -11.82 8.44 26.83
N ASP A 387 -12.66 8.98 27.74
CA ASP A 387 -12.95 10.41 27.82
C ASP A 387 -11.69 11.25 28.16
N SER A 388 -10.76 10.70 28.94
CA SER A 388 -9.43 11.26 29.21
C SER A 388 -8.37 10.16 29.21
N GLY A 389 -7.24 10.45 28.55
CA GLY A 389 -6.07 9.57 28.51
C GLY A 389 -4.87 10.11 29.32
N GLU A 390 -5.04 11.17 30.12
CA GLU A 390 -3.93 11.86 30.81
C GLU A 390 -3.14 10.93 31.73
N ASP A 391 -3.83 10.10 32.48
CA ASP A 391 -3.23 9.19 33.47
C ASP A 391 -2.74 7.86 32.86
N ILE A 392 -2.91 7.67 31.57
CA ILE A 392 -2.52 6.42 30.92
C ILE A 392 -1.00 6.41 30.66
N GLU A 393 -0.32 5.42 31.21
CA GLU A 393 1.09 5.16 30.95
C GLU A 393 1.27 4.36 29.66
N LEU A 394 2.33 4.69 28.91
CA LEU A 394 2.67 3.97 27.68
C LEU A 394 3.36 2.64 28.02
N ALA A 395 2.76 1.54 27.59
CA ALA A 395 3.31 0.20 27.76
C ALA A 395 4.47 -0.04 26.76
N LYS A 396 5.70 0.23 27.18
CA LYS A 396 6.90 0.07 26.34
C LYS A 396 7.65 -1.21 26.70
N GLY A 397 7.54 -2.21 25.85
CA GLY A 397 8.39 -3.40 25.91
C GLY A 397 9.85 -3.09 25.56
N PRO A 398 10.80 -4.01 25.81
CA PRO A 398 12.23 -3.80 25.63
C PRO A 398 12.63 -3.50 24.17
N ASN A 399 11.83 -3.92 23.22
CA ASN A 399 12.04 -3.67 21.79
C ASN A 399 11.62 -2.26 21.34
N ILE A 400 10.77 -1.56 22.10
CA ILE A 400 10.30 -0.22 21.77
C ILE A 400 11.38 0.81 22.08
N LYS A 401 11.99 1.39 21.04
CA LYS A 401 13.09 2.36 21.19
C LYS A 401 12.62 3.77 20.84
N PRO A 402 13.21 4.82 21.46
CA PRO A 402 12.96 6.19 21.05
C PRO A 402 13.26 6.43 19.58
N LEU A 403 12.47 7.30 18.94
CA LEU A 403 12.74 7.73 17.58
C LEU A 403 14.08 8.50 17.53
N PRO A 404 14.99 8.16 16.60
CA PRO A 404 16.25 8.88 16.45
C PRO A 404 16.05 10.37 16.15
N LEU A 405 16.92 11.20 16.68
CA LEU A 405 17.02 12.61 16.29
C LEU A 405 18.00 12.76 15.15
N PHE A 406 17.67 13.64 14.21
CA PHE A 406 18.51 13.89 13.04
C PHE A 406 19.01 15.33 13.03
N ASP A 407 20.30 15.48 12.71
CA ASP A 407 20.92 16.79 12.56
C ASP A 407 20.42 17.51 11.31
N PRO A 408 20.42 18.86 11.32
CA PRO A 408 20.17 19.67 10.14
C PRO A 408 21.07 19.26 8.96
N LEU A 409 20.56 19.44 7.74
CA LEU A 409 21.32 19.15 6.53
C LEU A 409 22.56 20.08 6.47
N PRO A 410 23.79 19.57 6.28
CA PRO A 410 24.98 20.42 6.14
C PRO A 410 24.94 21.21 4.84
N ASP A 411 25.72 22.28 4.76
CA ASP A 411 25.78 23.13 3.56
C ASP A 411 26.53 22.46 2.41
N THR A 412 27.52 21.66 2.73
CA THR A 412 28.25 20.84 1.76
C THR A 412 28.19 19.38 2.15
N ILE A 413 27.87 18.54 1.19
CA ILE A 413 27.86 17.08 1.33
C ILE A 413 28.86 16.53 0.31
N SER A 414 29.93 15.91 0.79
CA SER A 414 30.88 15.16 -0.03
C SER A 414 30.89 13.71 0.47
N ALA A 415 30.27 12.80 -0.29
CA ALA A 415 29.98 11.45 0.20
C ALA A 415 30.03 10.41 -0.93
N ARG A 416 30.25 9.15 -0.55
CA ARG A 416 30.25 8.02 -1.49
C ARG A 416 28.84 7.61 -1.92
N VAL A 417 28.73 7.17 -3.16
CA VAL A 417 27.59 6.41 -3.67
C VAL A 417 27.71 4.99 -3.11
N LEU A 418 26.97 4.66 -2.05
CA LEU A 418 27.03 3.31 -1.48
C LEU A 418 26.14 2.30 -2.21
N LEU A 419 25.19 2.78 -3.01
CA LEU A 419 24.32 1.93 -3.83
C LEU A 419 23.95 2.65 -5.11
N LYS A 420 24.16 1.98 -6.25
CA LYS A 420 23.53 2.31 -7.54
C LYS A 420 22.47 1.26 -7.82
N ALA A 421 21.20 1.67 -7.74
CA ALA A 421 20.05 0.81 -7.91
C ALA A 421 19.38 1.04 -9.27
N GLY A 422 18.74 0.04 -9.82
CA GLY A 422 18.06 0.10 -11.12
C GLY A 422 16.73 0.84 -11.12
N ASP A 423 15.94 0.58 -12.16
CA ASP A 423 14.57 1.09 -12.30
C ASP A 423 13.59 0.31 -11.41
N ASN A 424 12.46 0.96 -11.08
CA ASN A 424 11.33 0.34 -10.36
C ASN A 424 11.69 -0.28 -9.01
N VAL A 425 12.70 0.23 -8.33
CA VAL A 425 13.06 -0.22 -6.99
C VAL A 425 11.89 0.04 -6.04
N SER A 426 11.37 -1.02 -5.44
CA SER A 426 10.24 -0.95 -4.52
C SER A 426 10.66 -0.59 -3.09
N THR A 427 9.72 -0.06 -2.32
CA THR A 427 9.94 0.13 -0.86
C THR A 427 10.16 -1.20 -0.13
N ASP A 428 9.75 -2.34 -0.70
CA ASP A 428 10.02 -3.68 -0.16
C ASP A 428 11.48 -4.10 -0.39
N GLU A 429 12.14 -3.61 -1.43
CA GLU A 429 13.57 -3.82 -1.66
C GLU A 429 14.43 -2.88 -0.83
N ILE A 430 13.97 -1.64 -0.61
CA ILE A 430 14.67 -0.67 0.26
C ILE A 430 14.58 -1.10 1.73
N MET A 431 13.40 -1.48 2.19
CA MET A 431 13.15 -1.92 3.56
C MET A 431 12.17 -3.10 3.53
N PRO A 432 12.67 -4.33 3.58
CA PRO A 432 11.83 -5.52 3.51
C PRO A 432 10.78 -5.60 4.61
N ALA A 433 9.71 -6.34 4.34
CA ALA A 433 8.72 -6.79 5.31
C ALA A 433 8.92 -8.28 5.61
N GLY A 434 7.99 -8.86 6.36
CA GLY A 434 7.97 -10.27 6.74
C GLY A 434 8.08 -10.48 8.25
N ALA A 435 7.94 -11.73 8.67
CA ALA A 435 7.82 -12.10 10.08
C ALA A 435 9.05 -11.73 10.93
N GLU A 436 10.23 -11.74 10.35
CA GLU A 436 11.49 -11.41 11.03
C GLU A 436 11.67 -9.90 11.25
N ILE A 437 11.23 -9.08 10.28
CA ILE A 437 11.56 -7.66 10.21
C ILE A 437 10.47 -6.79 10.83
N LEU A 438 9.19 -7.12 10.59
CA LEU A 438 8.06 -6.34 11.10
C LEU A 438 8.06 -6.14 12.62
N PRO A 439 8.45 -7.11 13.45
CA PRO A 439 8.55 -6.92 14.90
C PRO A 439 9.57 -5.85 15.34
N LEU A 440 10.43 -5.39 14.44
CA LEU A 440 11.44 -4.35 14.70
C LEU A 440 10.99 -2.95 14.31
N ARG A 441 9.74 -2.74 13.91
CA ARG A 441 9.22 -1.44 13.45
C ARG A 441 9.45 -0.30 14.46
N SER A 442 9.30 -0.59 15.75
CA SER A 442 9.50 0.36 16.84
C SER A 442 10.96 0.41 17.33
N ASN A 443 11.89 -0.18 16.57
CA ASN A 443 13.33 -0.26 16.88
C ASN A 443 14.17 0.10 15.65
N ILE A 444 14.34 1.40 15.40
CA ILE A 444 15.04 1.87 14.20
C ILE A 444 16.47 1.35 14.10
N PRO A 445 17.31 1.33 15.17
CA PRO A 445 18.62 0.69 15.11
C PRO A 445 18.56 -0.78 14.70
N GLY A 446 17.55 -1.52 15.19
CA GLY A 446 17.37 -2.93 14.86
C GLY A 446 16.95 -3.16 13.42
N ILE A 447 15.89 -2.45 12.97
CA ILE A 447 15.35 -2.64 11.62
C ILE A 447 16.30 -2.12 10.53
N SER A 448 17.13 -1.12 10.82
CA SER A 448 18.07 -0.54 9.84
C SER A 448 19.11 -1.54 9.33
N LYS A 449 19.34 -2.65 10.06
CA LYS A 449 20.21 -3.74 9.61
C LYS A 449 19.75 -4.39 8.32
N TYR A 450 18.45 -4.28 8.01
CA TYR A 450 17.81 -4.87 6.84
C TYR A 450 17.67 -3.89 5.66
N ALA A 451 18.12 -2.62 5.84
CA ALA A 451 18.04 -1.63 4.76
C ALA A 451 18.79 -2.13 3.52
N PHE A 452 18.11 -2.11 2.36
CA PHE A 452 18.59 -2.59 1.06
C PHE A 452 19.07 -4.05 1.01
N SER A 453 18.82 -4.87 2.05
CA SER A 453 19.30 -6.26 2.11
C SER A 453 18.80 -7.15 0.96
N ARG A 454 17.68 -6.76 0.30
CA ARG A 454 17.15 -7.45 -0.89
C ARG A 454 17.93 -7.13 -2.16
N ILE A 455 18.63 -5.99 -2.21
CA ILE A 455 19.46 -5.55 -3.34
C ILE A 455 20.90 -5.94 -3.09
N ASP A 456 21.39 -5.74 -1.87
CA ASP A 456 22.77 -5.95 -1.46
C ASP A 456 22.85 -6.36 0.01
N GLU A 457 23.13 -7.63 0.25
CA GLU A 457 23.20 -8.22 1.60
C GLU A 457 24.29 -7.57 2.49
N ASN A 458 25.32 -6.99 1.89
CA ASN A 458 26.42 -6.34 2.59
C ASN A 458 26.20 -4.83 2.81
N PHE A 459 25.06 -4.28 2.35
CA PHE A 459 24.81 -2.85 2.41
C PHE A 459 24.96 -2.29 3.84
N TYR A 460 24.35 -2.92 4.84
CA TYR A 460 24.42 -2.47 6.24
C TYR A 460 25.88 -2.34 6.72
N HIS A 461 26.72 -3.33 6.45
CA HIS A 461 28.12 -3.34 6.89
C HIS A 461 28.96 -2.24 6.22
N ARG A 462 28.59 -1.82 5.01
CA ARG A 462 29.21 -0.67 4.35
C ARG A 462 28.65 0.63 4.91
N ALA A 463 27.33 0.74 5.03
CA ALA A 463 26.68 1.96 5.48
C ALA A 463 27.12 2.38 6.89
N ILE A 464 27.25 1.43 7.84
CA ILE A 464 27.65 1.75 9.22
C ILE A 464 29.05 2.38 9.29
N LYS A 465 29.96 2.03 8.38
CA LYS A 465 31.30 2.64 8.29
C LYS A 465 31.25 4.09 7.82
N HIS A 466 30.16 4.48 7.15
CA HIS A 466 29.96 5.82 6.62
C HIS A 466 28.89 6.61 7.39
N GLN A 467 28.31 6.08 8.46
CA GLN A 467 27.17 6.65 9.18
C GLN A 467 27.37 8.13 9.57
N GLN A 468 28.53 8.47 10.09
CA GLN A 468 28.83 9.85 10.51
C GLN A 468 29.07 10.79 9.33
N LYS A 469 29.83 10.36 8.31
CA LYS A 469 30.12 11.16 7.11
C LYS A 469 28.91 11.29 6.20
N GLY A 470 28.03 10.32 6.22
CA GLY A 470 26.91 10.18 5.32
C GLY A 470 27.28 9.47 4.02
N PHE A 471 26.23 9.16 3.25
CA PHE A 471 26.34 8.53 1.93
C PHE A 471 25.22 8.98 1.00
N ILE A 472 25.36 8.63 -0.27
CA ILE A 472 24.40 8.92 -1.36
C ILE A 472 23.92 7.60 -1.95
N VAL A 473 22.66 7.56 -2.37
CA VAL A 473 22.08 6.48 -3.18
C VAL A 473 21.70 7.05 -4.54
N VAL A 474 22.02 6.31 -5.59
CA VAL A 474 21.64 6.63 -6.97
C VAL A 474 20.68 5.56 -7.46
N GLY A 475 19.58 5.95 -8.15
CA GLY A 475 18.57 5.03 -8.64
C GLY A 475 18.04 5.41 -10.02
N GLY A 476 17.29 4.49 -10.62
CA GLY A 476 16.65 4.67 -11.92
C GLY A 476 15.29 5.36 -11.85
N THR A 477 14.37 4.95 -12.72
CA THR A 477 12.99 5.45 -12.79
C THR A 477 12.12 4.83 -11.70
N ASN A 478 11.08 5.59 -11.27
CA ASN A 478 10.06 5.13 -10.32
C ASN A 478 10.63 4.57 -9.01
N TYR A 479 11.68 5.20 -8.49
CA TYR A 479 12.35 4.77 -7.27
C TYR A 479 11.45 4.93 -6.04
N GLY A 480 11.33 3.87 -5.24
CA GLY A 480 10.50 3.82 -4.03
C GLY A 480 9.03 3.49 -4.29
N GLN A 481 8.72 2.79 -5.40
CA GLN A 481 7.35 2.36 -5.70
C GLN A 481 6.75 1.46 -4.60
N GLY A 482 5.43 1.41 -4.54
CA GLY A 482 4.68 0.49 -3.69
C GLY A 482 4.22 1.11 -2.37
N SER A 483 4.67 0.58 -1.22
CA SER A 483 4.12 0.89 0.10
C SER A 483 4.44 2.31 0.60
N SER A 484 3.55 2.86 1.44
CA SER A 484 3.78 4.10 2.20
C SER A 484 4.82 3.97 3.33
N ARG A 485 5.56 2.88 3.37
CA ARG A 485 6.52 2.51 4.42
C ARG A 485 7.59 3.58 4.64
N GLU A 486 7.43 4.38 5.68
CA GLU A 486 8.39 5.44 6.04
C GLU A 486 9.77 4.89 6.47
N HIS A 487 9.81 3.65 6.94
CA HIS A 487 11.07 2.98 7.30
C HIS A 487 12.01 2.84 6.09
N ALA A 488 11.49 2.86 4.86
CA ALA A 488 12.29 2.91 3.64
C ALA A 488 13.07 4.24 3.48
N ALA A 489 12.70 5.30 4.21
CA ALA A 489 13.46 6.54 4.32
C ALA A 489 14.16 6.66 5.68
N LEU A 490 13.45 6.34 6.77
CA LEU A 490 13.90 6.51 8.14
C LEU A 490 15.13 5.63 8.47
N ALA A 491 15.12 4.36 8.06
CA ALA A 491 16.20 3.45 8.35
C ALA A 491 17.48 3.78 7.56
N PRO A 492 17.45 4.05 6.24
CA PRO A 492 18.61 4.58 5.52
C PRO A 492 19.11 5.92 6.09
N ARG A 493 18.19 6.81 6.52
CA ARG A 493 18.56 8.07 7.17
C ARG A 493 19.33 7.83 8.47
N TYR A 494 18.90 6.88 9.28
CA TYR A 494 19.60 6.47 10.49
C TYR A 494 21.01 5.96 10.18
N LEU A 495 21.20 5.23 9.08
CA LEU A 495 22.50 4.75 8.62
C LEU A 495 23.37 5.86 7.99
N GLY A 496 22.84 7.07 7.81
CA GLY A 496 23.61 8.21 7.31
C GLY A 496 23.25 8.67 5.88
N LEU A 497 22.18 8.17 5.27
CA LEU A 497 21.73 8.64 3.94
C LEU A 497 21.43 10.15 3.98
N LYS A 498 22.02 10.91 3.04
CA LYS A 498 21.87 12.38 2.91
C LYS A 498 21.15 12.79 1.65
N ILE A 499 21.47 12.17 0.53
CA ILE A 499 20.93 12.52 -0.79
C ILE A 499 20.53 11.23 -1.50
N VAL A 500 19.40 11.29 -2.21
CA VAL A 500 18.99 10.29 -3.19
C VAL A 500 18.88 10.98 -4.55
N ILE A 501 19.60 10.49 -5.57
CA ILE A 501 19.58 11.03 -6.93
C ILE A 501 19.02 9.96 -7.87
N VAL A 502 17.94 10.26 -8.59
CA VAL A 502 17.25 9.27 -9.43
C VAL A 502 16.78 9.86 -10.76
N LYS A 503 16.36 9.00 -11.69
CA LYS A 503 15.64 9.45 -12.89
C LYS A 503 14.23 9.94 -12.56
N SER A 504 13.51 9.25 -11.67
CA SER A 504 12.22 9.69 -11.12
C SER A 504 11.86 8.97 -9.82
N PHE A 505 11.01 9.59 -8.99
CA PHE A 505 10.53 9.04 -7.72
C PHE A 505 9.07 8.61 -7.79
N ALA A 506 8.73 7.59 -6.98
CA ALA A 506 7.36 7.36 -6.57
C ALA A 506 6.92 8.39 -5.50
N ARG A 507 5.67 8.86 -5.59
CA ARG A 507 5.14 10.00 -4.83
C ARG A 507 5.34 9.89 -3.31
N ILE A 508 4.88 8.79 -2.71
CA ILE A 508 4.88 8.65 -1.24
C ILE A 508 6.32 8.54 -0.71
N HIS A 509 7.18 7.82 -1.42
CA HIS A 509 8.57 7.66 -0.98
C HIS A 509 9.34 8.98 -1.06
N TRP A 510 9.15 9.75 -2.13
CA TRP A 510 9.71 11.10 -2.25
C TRP A 510 9.32 11.99 -1.06
N GLN A 511 8.04 11.95 -0.66
CA GLN A 511 7.56 12.68 0.50
C GLN A 511 8.21 12.15 1.81
N ASN A 512 8.33 10.85 1.97
CA ASN A 512 8.99 10.26 3.15
C ASN A 512 10.47 10.65 3.24
N LEU A 513 11.20 10.74 2.13
CA LEU A 513 12.58 11.23 2.13
C LEU A 513 12.64 12.65 2.70
N THR A 514 11.77 13.55 2.26
CA THR A 514 11.73 14.94 2.75
C THR A 514 11.33 15.02 4.22
N ASN A 515 10.37 14.19 4.66
CA ASN A 515 9.93 14.13 6.06
C ASN A 515 11.05 13.79 7.03
N PHE A 516 12.05 13.02 6.59
CA PHE A 516 13.23 12.64 7.38
C PHE A 516 14.51 13.39 7.00
N GLY A 517 14.40 14.51 6.27
CA GLY A 517 15.52 15.40 5.98
C GLY A 517 16.56 14.80 5.03
N ILE A 518 16.14 13.92 4.14
CA ILE A 518 16.94 13.42 3.02
C ILE A 518 16.61 14.30 1.82
N LEU A 519 17.64 14.78 1.09
CA LEU A 519 17.46 15.61 -0.10
C LEU A 519 17.18 14.72 -1.32
N PRO A 520 15.96 14.76 -1.90
CA PRO A 520 15.63 14.01 -3.11
C PRO A 520 15.92 14.87 -4.34
N LEU A 521 16.74 14.35 -5.25
CA LEU A 521 17.12 15.01 -6.50
C LEU A 521 16.79 14.13 -7.70
N THR A 522 16.41 14.75 -8.81
CA THR A 522 16.28 14.09 -10.11
C THR A 522 17.34 14.59 -11.08
N PHE A 523 17.84 13.72 -11.94
CA PHE A 523 18.71 14.13 -13.03
C PHE A 523 17.98 15.04 -14.01
N VAL A 524 18.60 16.15 -14.43
CA VAL A 524 18.10 16.98 -15.53
C VAL A 524 18.29 16.25 -16.84
N ASP A 525 19.44 15.61 -17.04
CA ASP A 525 19.67 14.65 -18.12
C ASP A 525 19.65 13.22 -17.55
N PRO A 526 18.63 12.41 -17.85
CA PRO A 526 18.56 11.03 -17.35
C PRO A 526 19.76 10.15 -17.74
N ALA A 527 20.52 10.51 -18.80
CA ALA A 527 21.71 9.78 -19.23
C ALA A 527 22.89 9.94 -18.25
N ASP A 528 22.89 10.95 -17.39
CA ASP A 528 23.92 11.14 -16.36
C ASP A 528 23.90 10.02 -15.32
N TYR A 529 22.76 9.33 -15.14
CA TYR A 529 22.68 8.12 -14.31
C TYR A 529 23.69 7.05 -14.74
N ASP A 530 23.91 6.85 -16.04
CA ASP A 530 24.76 5.80 -16.56
C ASP A 530 26.26 6.09 -16.32
N LYS A 531 26.61 7.39 -16.12
CA LYS A 531 27.99 7.85 -15.89
C LYS A 531 28.46 7.69 -14.43
N ILE A 532 27.54 7.53 -13.48
CA ILE A 532 27.87 7.40 -12.06
C ILE A 532 27.99 5.92 -11.71
N GLU A 533 29.01 5.55 -10.94
CA GLU A 533 29.19 4.18 -10.45
C GLU A 533 29.15 4.13 -8.91
N GLN A 534 28.92 2.92 -8.40
CA GLN A 534 29.06 2.68 -6.96
C GLN A 534 30.49 2.99 -6.53
N ASP A 535 30.63 3.55 -5.32
CA ASP A 535 31.87 4.05 -4.71
C ASP A 535 32.41 5.38 -5.29
N ASP A 536 31.79 5.95 -6.33
CA ASP A 536 32.12 7.32 -6.72
C ASP A 536 31.87 8.29 -5.55
N VAL A 537 32.72 9.30 -5.42
CA VAL A 537 32.56 10.38 -4.44
C VAL A 537 31.87 11.54 -5.10
N LEU A 538 30.64 11.81 -4.69
CA LEU A 538 29.85 12.93 -5.18
C LEU A 538 29.84 14.07 -4.16
N GLU A 539 29.91 15.30 -4.65
CA GLU A 539 29.87 16.51 -3.83
C GLU A 539 28.76 17.45 -4.32
N ALA A 540 27.92 17.88 -3.38
CA ALA A 540 26.99 18.98 -3.51
C ALA A 540 27.42 20.08 -2.55
N ALA A 541 27.68 21.30 -3.05
CA ALA A 541 28.09 22.45 -2.27
C ALA A 541 26.99 23.52 -2.24
N ASP A 542 27.09 24.44 -1.28
CA ASP A 542 26.17 25.59 -1.12
C ASP A 542 24.68 25.19 -1.01
N ILE A 543 24.39 23.96 -0.55
CA ILE A 543 23.03 23.40 -0.57
C ILE A 543 22.06 24.28 0.20
N ARG A 544 22.45 24.75 1.40
CA ARG A 544 21.59 25.57 2.25
C ARG A 544 21.27 26.91 1.60
N ARG A 545 22.27 27.54 0.98
CA ARG A 545 22.12 28.81 0.24
C ARG A 545 21.16 28.60 -0.95
N ILE A 546 21.41 27.61 -1.79
CA ILE A 546 20.61 27.31 -2.99
C ILE A 546 19.14 27.07 -2.60
N LEU A 547 18.89 26.19 -1.66
CA LEU A 547 17.54 25.87 -1.20
C LEU A 547 16.84 27.07 -0.55
N SER A 548 17.56 27.88 0.25
CA SER A 548 16.98 29.07 0.90
C SER A 548 16.62 30.20 -0.08
N LEU A 549 17.30 30.30 -1.21
CA LEU A 549 16.97 31.20 -2.31
C LEU A 549 15.80 30.69 -3.17
N GLY A 550 15.36 29.46 -2.99
CA GLY A 550 14.31 28.83 -3.78
C GLY A 550 14.79 28.40 -5.18
N GLU A 551 16.10 28.31 -5.38
CA GLU A 551 16.68 27.74 -6.59
C GLU A 551 16.43 26.24 -6.60
N ASN A 552 15.98 25.68 -7.73
CA ASN A 552 15.60 24.27 -7.84
C ASN A 552 16.68 23.36 -8.43
N ARG A 553 17.79 23.91 -8.91
CA ARG A 553 18.93 23.18 -9.49
C ARG A 553 20.09 23.09 -8.53
N ILE A 554 20.64 21.90 -8.42
CA ILE A 554 21.82 21.62 -7.61
C ILE A 554 22.84 20.90 -8.48
N ARG A 555 24.04 21.47 -8.57
CA ARG A 555 25.14 20.85 -9.29
C ARG A 555 25.82 19.80 -8.43
N ILE A 556 26.06 18.61 -8.98
CA ILE A 556 26.72 17.48 -8.34
C ILE A 556 28.07 17.28 -9.02
N ALA A 557 29.17 17.48 -8.28
CA ALA A 557 30.51 17.20 -8.77
C ALA A 557 30.91 15.75 -8.42
N ASN A 558 31.23 14.95 -9.42
CA ASN A 558 31.84 13.63 -9.22
C ASN A 558 33.36 13.78 -9.10
N LYS A 559 33.86 13.74 -7.86
CA LYS A 559 35.29 13.91 -7.57
C LYS A 559 36.14 12.73 -8.03
N THR A 560 35.56 11.56 -8.19
CA THR A 560 36.26 10.35 -8.64
C THR A 560 36.55 10.41 -10.14
N ARG A 561 35.57 10.93 -10.91
CA ARG A 561 35.65 10.95 -12.39
C ARG A 561 35.99 12.32 -12.97
N ASN A 562 36.03 13.35 -12.12
CA ASN A 562 36.21 14.74 -12.53
C ASN A 562 35.12 15.22 -13.53
N GLU A 563 33.87 14.83 -13.25
CA GLU A 563 32.67 15.18 -14.02
C GLU A 563 31.70 15.98 -13.17
N THR A 564 30.72 16.62 -13.82
CA THR A 564 29.69 17.40 -13.14
C THR A 564 28.34 17.11 -13.77
N TYR A 565 27.32 16.93 -12.93
CA TYR A 565 25.95 16.63 -13.34
C TYR A 565 25.00 17.71 -12.81
N GLU A 566 24.01 18.09 -13.61
CA GLU A 566 22.93 18.97 -13.18
C GLU A 566 21.77 18.12 -12.64
N THR A 567 21.36 18.44 -11.44
CA THR A 567 20.18 17.81 -10.82
C THR A 567 19.18 18.87 -10.41
N GLU A 568 17.92 18.47 -10.23
CA GLU A 568 16.87 19.37 -9.81
C GLU A 568 15.99 18.75 -8.73
N HIS A 569 15.22 19.61 -8.04
CA HIS A 569 14.20 19.21 -7.09
C HIS A 569 12.90 19.97 -7.31
N THR A 570 11.80 19.39 -6.82
CA THR A 570 10.46 19.99 -6.86
C THR A 570 9.93 20.34 -5.46
N LEU A 571 10.84 20.58 -4.50
CA LEU A 571 10.49 20.86 -3.11
C LEU A 571 9.76 22.20 -2.99
N SER A 572 8.64 22.20 -2.28
CA SER A 572 7.99 23.42 -1.81
C SER A 572 8.81 24.08 -0.69
N LYS A 573 8.55 25.36 -0.39
CA LYS A 573 9.21 26.08 0.71
C LYS A 573 9.15 25.31 2.04
N ARG A 574 7.98 24.75 2.38
CA ARG A 574 7.82 23.94 3.59
C ARG A 574 8.71 22.70 3.58
N GLN A 575 8.81 22.01 2.45
CA GLN A 575 9.66 20.82 2.32
C GLN A 575 11.15 21.17 2.37
N ILE A 576 11.53 22.31 1.83
CA ILE A 576 12.88 22.86 1.99
C ILE A 576 13.19 23.06 3.48
N ASP A 577 12.27 23.68 4.24
CA ASP A 577 12.44 23.85 5.69
C ASP A 577 12.61 22.52 6.42
N MET A 578 11.87 21.48 6.03
CA MET A 578 11.98 20.12 6.60
C MET A 578 13.34 19.51 6.31
N VAL A 579 13.79 19.56 5.06
CA VAL A 579 15.10 19.02 4.64
C VAL A 579 16.23 19.77 5.35
N LEU A 580 16.19 21.11 5.37
CA LEU A 580 17.20 21.93 6.05
C LEU A 580 17.22 21.74 7.57
N ALA A 581 16.07 21.50 8.20
CA ALA A 581 15.98 21.24 9.63
C ALA A 581 16.40 19.80 10.00
N GLY A 582 16.52 18.89 9.02
CA GLY A 582 16.86 17.49 9.20
C GLY A 582 15.67 16.55 9.43
N SER A 583 14.48 17.08 9.67
CA SER A 583 13.19 16.33 9.68
C SER A 583 11.99 17.26 9.89
N LEU A 584 10.80 16.78 9.54
CA LEU A 584 9.51 17.40 9.88
C LEU A 584 9.35 17.57 11.40
N ILE A 585 9.76 16.57 12.20
CA ILE A 585 9.69 16.65 13.67
C ILE A 585 10.51 17.83 14.19
N ASN A 586 11.69 18.08 13.64
CA ASN A 586 12.53 19.20 14.08
C ASN A 586 11.86 20.57 13.76
N VAL A 587 11.18 20.67 12.62
CA VAL A 587 10.40 21.86 12.27
C VAL A 587 9.28 22.12 13.27
N VAL A 588 8.50 21.10 13.62
CA VAL A 588 7.39 21.20 14.58
C VAL A 588 7.91 21.55 15.98
N ARG A 589 8.98 20.89 16.44
CA ARG A 589 9.61 21.21 17.75
C ARG A 589 10.10 22.65 17.83
N LYS A 590 10.66 23.19 16.74
CA LYS A 590 11.08 24.59 16.68
C LYS A 590 9.91 25.54 16.82
N LYS A 591 8.79 25.27 16.12
CA LYS A 591 7.56 26.06 16.23
C LYS A 591 7.02 26.08 17.67
N GLN A 592 6.95 24.92 18.33
CA GLN A 592 6.43 24.79 19.70
C GLN A 592 7.30 25.52 20.75
N ARG A 593 8.59 25.72 20.50
CA ARG A 593 9.49 26.47 21.40
C ARG A 593 9.39 27.97 21.21
N THR A 594 8.74 28.43 20.15
CA THR A 594 8.63 29.85 19.78
C THR A 594 7.25 30.41 20.16
N VAL A 595 6.31 29.55 20.56
CA VAL A 595 5.02 29.87 21.17
C VAL A 595 5.14 29.67 22.68
#